data_9a0cf7713a33267e466fec442979f4b6
#
_entry.id   9a0cf7713a33267e466fec442979f4b6
#
_cell.length_a   1.000
_cell.length_b   1.000
_cell.length_c   1.000
_cell.angle_alpha   90.00
_cell.angle_beta   90.00
_cell.angle_gamma   90.00
#
_symmetry.space_group_name_H-M   'P 1'
#
loop_
_entity.id
_entity.type
_entity.pdbx_description
1 polymer ?
#
loop_
_entity_poly.entity_id
_entity_poly.type
_entity_poly.pdbx_seq_one_letter_code
_entity_poly.pdbx_strand_id
1 'polypeptide(L)'
;MTISKFKITKSILLGSALSIGLSAATAIADIRFWTTEEQPARLAKQQAMAESFKAKTGIGVEVIPISEKDLGTRATAAFAAGDLPDVIYHTLQYALPWAEAGILDTDAATDVVNGLGKSTFASGALSMAAVDNGVAAVPVDGWTQMVVYRKDLFDNAGLDAPTSYA
;
A
#
# COMPACT_ATOMS: atom_id res chain seq x y z
N MET A 1 78.97 34.41 35.75
CA MET A 1 77.58 33.98 36.01
C MET A 1 76.95 33.71 34.64
N THR A 2 76.96 32.43 34.25
CA THR A 2 76.76 32.04 32.86
C THR A 2 75.35 31.49 32.74
N ILE A 3 74.49 32.11 31.92
CA ILE A 3 73.11 31.67 31.65
C ILE A 3 73.08 30.73 30.46
N SER A 4 72.74 29.46 30.73
CA SER A 4 72.62 28.43 29.73
C SER A 4 71.31 28.66 28.92
N LYS A 5 71.47 28.64 27.57
CA LYS A 5 70.35 28.72 26.64
C LYS A 5 69.74 27.33 26.41
N PHE A 6 68.48 27.15 26.82
CA PHE A 6 67.72 25.96 26.58
C PHE A 6 67.13 26.00 25.15
N LYS A 7 67.50 25.02 24.30
CA LYS A 7 66.96 24.86 22.95
C LYS A 7 65.70 24.00 23.04
N ILE A 8 64.57 24.58 22.72
CA ILE A 8 63.28 23.85 22.58
C ILE A 8 63.20 23.32 21.15
N THR A 9 63.26 22.00 21.01
CA THR A 9 63.05 21.31 19.75
C THR A 9 61.58 21.13 19.56
N LYS A 10 60.96 21.74 18.53
CA LYS A 10 59.54 21.55 18.14
C LYS A 10 59.43 20.25 17.36
N SER A 11 58.84 19.23 17.99
CA SER A 11 58.39 18.03 17.31
C SER A 11 57.03 18.31 16.70
N ILE A 12 56.95 18.31 15.38
CA ILE A 12 55.68 18.39 14.62
C ILE A 12 55.13 16.98 14.55
N LEU A 13 54.07 16.71 15.35
CA LEU A 13 53.24 15.52 15.20
C LEU A 13 52.28 15.73 14.04
N LEU A 14 52.54 15.02 12.93
CA LEU A 14 51.61 14.92 11.79
C LEU A 14 50.51 13.96 12.19
N GLY A 15 49.40 14.49 12.70
CA GLY A 15 48.20 13.72 12.97
C GLY A 15 47.43 13.46 11.67
N SER A 16 47.50 12.28 11.14
CA SER A 16 46.63 11.83 10.02
C SER A 16 45.20 11.65 10.58
N ALA A 17 44.32 12.61 10.31
CA ALA A 17 42.89 12.49 10.59
C ALA A 17 42.28 11.53 9.54
N LEU A 18 42.09 10.28 9.93
CA LEU A 18 41.33 9.32 9.15
C LEU A 18 39.83 9.69 9.28
N SER A 19 39.34 10.46 8.32
CA SER A 19 37.91 10.76 8.19
C SER A 19 37.18 9.50 7.74
N ILE A 20 36.65 8.74 8.70
CA ILE A 20 35.66 7.69 8.43
C ILE A 20 34.40 8.41 8.00
N GLY A 21 34.16 8.51 6.69
CA GLY A 21 32.89 8.96 6.14
C GLY A 21 31.82 7.95 6.49
N LEU A 22 31.05 8.23 7.56
CA LEU A 22 29.83 7.52 7.87
C LEU A 22 28.82 7.91 6.78
N SER A 23 28.76 7.12 5.70
CA SER A 23 27.62 7.18 4.77
C SER A 23 26.40 6.73 5.57
N ALA A 24 25.61 7.69 6.09
CA ALA A 24 24.28 7.41 6.59
C ALA A 24 23.47 6.94 5.40
N ALA A 25 23.38 5.62 5.21
CA ALA A 25 22.34 5.06 4.36
C ALA A 25 21.02 5.51 5.00
N THR A 26 20.29 6.40 4.32
CA THR A 26 18.91 6.70 4.70
C THR A 26 18.16 5.40 4.64
N ALA A 27 17.81 4.84 5.81
CA ALA A 27 16.90 3.71 5.89
C ALA A 27 15.58 4.20 5.26
N ILE A 28 15.28 3.69 4.07
CA ILE A 28 13.96 3.89 3.47
C ILE A 28 13.01 3.11 4.37
N ALA A 29 12.00 3.79 4.92
CA ALA A 29 11.00 3.13 5.74
C ALA A 29 10.28 2.06 4.91
N ASP A 30 10.00 0.91 5.52
CA ASP A 30 9.21 -0.13 4.89
C ASP A 30 7.77 0.37 4.65
N ILE A 31 7.19 0.00 3.53
CA ILE A 31 5.80 0.30 3.18
C ILE A 31 4.88 -0.56 4.06
N ARG A 32 3.93 0.04 4.75
CA ARG A 32 2.86 -0.67 5.46
C ARG A 32 1.69 -0.91 4.50
N PHE A 33 1.42 -2.17 4.24
CA PHE A 33 0.34 -2.60 3.34
C PHE A 33 -0.74 -3.35 4.11
N TRP A 34 -1.90 -2.74 4.28
CA TRP A 34 -3.08 -3.39 4.85
C TRP A 34 -3.82 -4.16 3.77
N THR A 35 -4.21 -5.38 4.11
CA THR A 35 -4.96 -6.27 3.20
C THR A 35 -6.11 -6.96 3.90
N THR A 36 -7.22 -7.14 3.18
CA THR A 36 -8.35 -7.96 3.65
C THR A 36 -8.18 -9.45 3.33
N GLU A 37 -7.05 -9.83 2.73
CA GLU A 37 -6.76 -11.23 2.44
C GLU A 37 -6.25 -11.96 3.68
N GLU A 38 -7.16 -12.65 4.36
CA GLU A 38 -6.84 -13.44 5.56
C GLU A 38 -6.62 -14.92 5.27
N GLN A 39 -7.02 -15.43 4.09
CA GLN A 39 -6.83 -16.82 3.72
C GLN A 39 -5.33 -17.13 3.55
N PRO A 40 -4.78 -18.17 4.21
CA PRO A 40 -3.34 -18.43 4.21
C PRO A 40 -2.70 -18.49 2.83
N ALA A 41 -3.37 -19.13 1.87
CA ALA A 41 -2.84 -19.27 0.49
C ALA A 41 -2.80 -17.93 -0.27
N ARG A 42 -3.75 -17.03 -0.03
CA ARG A 42 -3.82 -15.69 -0.65
C ARG A 42 -2.84 -14.74 0.04
N LEU A 43 -2.80 -14.76 1.35
CA LEU A 43 -1.84 -13.98 2.12
C LEU A 43 -0.38 -14.34 1.76
N ALA A 44 -0.08 -15.64 1.63
CA ALA A 44 1.25 -16.08 1.21
C ALA A 44 1.64 -15.56 -0.20
N LYS A 45 0.69 -15.42 -1.12
CA LYS A 45 0.96 -14.81 -2.43
C LYS A 45 1.30 -13.33 -2.30
N GLN A 46 0.59 -12.57 -1.48
CA GLN A 46 0.89 -11.15 -1.26
C GLN A 46 2.25 -10.98 -0.57
N GLN A 47 2.58 -11.82 0.40
CA GLN A 47 3.91 -11.83 1.02
C GLN A 47 5.02 -12.14 0.01
N ALA A 48 4.81 -13.10 -0.90
CA ALA A 48 5.77 -13.40 -1.97
C ALA A 48 5.93 -12.24 -2.95
N MET A 49 4.85 -11.50 -3.23
CA MET A 49 4.91 -10.27 -4.04
C MET A 49 5.70 -9.17 -3.33
N ALA A 50 5.51 -8.99 -2.02
CA ALA A 50 6.27 -8.06 -1.19
C ALA A 50 7.78 -8.37 -1.20
N GLU A 51 8.16 -9.64 -1.06
CA GLU A 51 9.56 -10.07 -1.18
C GLU A 51 10.14 -9.83 -2.58
N SER A 52 9.36 -10.09 -3.64
CA SER A 52 9.77 -9.79 -5.01
C SER A 52 9.96 -8.29 -5.25
N PHE A 53 9.11 -7.46 -4.67
CA PHE A 53 9.22 -6.00 -4.73
C PHE A 53 10.50 -5.54 -4.02
N LYS A 54 10.73 -6.01 -2.80
CA LYS A 54 11.93 -5.74 -2.02
C LYS A 54 13.21 -6.12 -2.78
N ALA A 55 13.21 -7.28 -3.42
CA ALA A 55 14.35 -7.74 -4.20
C ALA A 55 14.67 -6.82 -5.40
N LYS A 56 13.65 -6.17 -5.98
CA LYS A 56 13.81 -5.27 -7.14
C LYS A 56 14.12 -3.84 -6.76
N THR A 57 13.60 -3.35 -5.64
CA THR A 57 13.63 -1.93 -5.28
C THR A 57 14.51 -1.62 -4.08
N GLY A 58 14.80 -2.63 -3.25
CA GLY A 58 15.42 -2.44 -1.94
C GLY A 58 14.46 -1.96 -0.85
N ILE A 59 13.18 -1.71 -1.17
CA ILE A 59 12.15 -1.21 -0.25
C ILE A 59 11.38 -2.41 0.31
N GLY A 60 11.31 -2.55 1.65
CA GLY A 60 10.50 -3.57 2.31
C GLY A 60 9.02 -3.24 2.24
N VAL A 61 8.18 -4.29 2.36
CA VAL A 61 6.72 -4.14 2.48
C VAL A 61 6.26 -5.02 3.62
N GLU A 62 5.68 -4.43 4.64
CA GLU A 62 5.02 -5.13 5.74
C GLU A 62 3.56 -5.41 5.34
N VAL A 63 3.23 -6.67 5.09
CA VAL A 63 1.87 -7.10 4.74
C VAL A 63 1.09 -7.40 6.01
N ILE A 64 0.09 -6.58 6.32
CA ILE A 64 -0.70 -6.61 7.56
C ILE A 64 -2.13 -7.02 7.23
N PRO A 65 -2.55 -8.27 7.56
CA PRO A 65 -3.92 -8.70 7.34
C PRO A 65 -4.87 -8.00 8.33
N ILE A 66 -5.98 -7.49 7.81
CA ILE A 66 -7.05 -6.85 8.56
C ILE A 66 -8.36 -7.55 8.18
N SER A 67 -9.15 -7.94 9.15
CA SER A 67 -10.48 -8.49 8.86
C SER A 67 -11.33 -7.48 8.08
N GLU A 68 -11.95 -7.92 6.99
CA GLU A 68 -12.78 -7.05 6.13
C GLU A 68 -13.87 -6.31 6.93
N LYS A 69 -14.47 -6.97 7.90
CA LYS A 69 -15.49 -6.36 8.80
C LYS A 69 -14.95 -5.24 9.69
N ASP A 70 -13.65 -5.26 10.01
CA ASP A 70 -13.00 -4.30 10.90
C ASP A 70 -12.29 -3.18 10.12
N LEU A 71 -12.07 -3.38 8.82
CA LEU A 71 -11.27 -2.48 7.99
C LEU A 71 -11.78 -1.03 8.04
N GLY A 72 -13.08 -0.82 7.87
CA GLY A 72 -13.67 0.52 7.87
C GLY A 72 -13.43 1.27 9.18
N THR A 73 -13.66 0.60 10.32
CA THR A 73 -13.43 1.19 11.64
C THR A 73 -11.95 1.48 11.89
N ARG A 74 -11.08 0.54 11.52
CA ARG A 74 -9.63 0.72 11.67
C ARG A 74 -9.08 1.83 10.81
N ALA A 75 -9.49 1.92 9.54
CA ALA A 75 -9.04 2.99 8.64
C ALA A 75 -9.49 4.37 9.14
N THR A 76 -10.74 4.51 9.59
CA THR A 76 -11.23 5.76 10.17
C THR A 76 -10.47 6.16 11.44
N ALA A 77 -10.19 5.20 12.32
CA ALA A 77 -9.43 5.47 13.55
C ALA A 77 -7.97 5.85 13.23
N ALA A 78 -7.33 5.14 12.31
CA ALA A 78 -5.97 5.43 11.87
C ALA A 78 -5.86 6.80 11.19
N PHE A 79 -6.85 7.16 10.36
CA PHE A 79 -6.93 8.49 9.75
C PHE A 79 -7.01 9.59 10.80
N ALA A 80 -7.90 9.44 11.79
CA ALA A 80 -8.04 10.41 12.88
C ALA A 80 -6.78 10.53 13.74
N ALA A 81 -5.99 9.45 13.86
CA ALA A 81 -4.72 9.42 14.57
C ALA A 81 -3.52 9.89 13.74
N GLY A 82 -3.68 10.12 12.42
CA GLY A 82 -2.57 10.41 11.52
C GLY A 82 -1.61 9.23 11.33
N ASP A 83 -2.11 8.00 11.45
CA ASP A 83 -1.34 6.74 11.39
C ASP A 83 -1.91 5.74 10.36
N LEU A 84 -2.36 6.28 9.22
CA LEU A 84 -2.77 5.42 8.09
C LEU A 84 -1.58 4.58 7.60
N PRO A 85 -1.82 3.38 7.05
CA PRO A 85 -0.83 2.66 6.27
C PRO A 85 -0.57 3.37 4.94
N ASP A 86 0.53 3.03 4.27
CA ASP A 86 0.87 3.61 2.97
C ASP A 86 -0.04 3.07 1.85
N VAL A 87 -0.48 1.82 1.96
CA VAL A 87 -1.35 1.16 0.98
C VAL A 87 -2.44 0.37 1.69
N ILE A 88 -3.67 0.47 1.18
CA ILE A 88 -4.81 -0.32 1.65
C ILE A 88 -5.42 -1.10 0.48
N TYR A 89 -5.42 -2.43 0.57
CA TYR A 89 -6.21 -3.28 -0.31
C TYR A 89 -7.63 -3.41 0.25
N HIS A 90 -8.60 -2.87 -0.48
CA HIS A 90 -9.98 -2.74 0.00
C HIS A 90 -11.00 -3.04 -1.08
N THR A 91 -12.23 -3.28 -0.68
CA THR A 91 -13.36 -3.45 -1.58
C THR A 91 -13.88 -2.11 -2.10
N LEU A 92 -14.51 -2.12 -3.28
CA LEU A 92 -14.99 -0.93 -3.98
C LEU A 92 -15.92 -0.04 -3.14
N GLN A 93 -16.67 -0.65 -2.21
CA GLN A 93 -17.60 0.09 -1.32
C GLN A 93 -16.93 1.21 -0.51
N TYR A 94 -15.62 1.13 -0.27
CA TYR A 94 -14.87 2.15 0.45
C TYR A 94 -14.28 3.23 -0.47
N ALA A 95 -14.13 2.97 -1.77
CA ALA A 95 -13.40 3.84 -2.68
C ALA A 95 -13.92 5.30 -2.65
N LEU A 96 -15.18 5.51 -2.99
CA LEU A 96 -15.75 6.86 -3.05
C LEU A 96 -15.88 7.51 -1.66
N PRO A 97 -16.48 6.87 -0.64
CA PRO A 97 -16.57 7.49 0.68
C PRO A 97 -15.22 7.86 1.30
N TRP A 98 -14.19 7.06 1.08
CA TRP A 98 -12.86 7.35 1.60
C TRP A 98 -12.12 8.41 0.78
N ALA A 99 -12.37 8.50 -0.51
CA ALA A 99 -11.88 9.62 -1.32
C ALA A 99 -12.50 10.96 -0.87
N GLU A 100 -13.82 10.99 -0.66
CA GLU A 100 -14.54 12.16 -0.14
C GLU A 100 -14.08 12.57 1.26
N ALA A 101 -13.77 11.59 2.12
CA ALA A 101 -13.26 11.83 3.47
C ALA A 101 -11.77 12.21 3.51
N GLY A 102 -11.03 12.18 2.39
CA GLY A 102 -9.59 12.45 2.33
C GLY A 102 -8.72 11.35 2.94
N ILE A 103 -9.24 10.13 3.08
CA ILE A 103 -8.49 8.95 3.53
C ILE A 103 -7.60 8.41 2.40
N LEU A 104 -8.08 8.51 1.14
CA LEU A 104 -7.34 8.05 -0.05
C LEU A 104 -6.68 9.22 -0.76
N ASP A 105 -5.46 9.01 -1.23
CA ASP A 105 -4.76 9.89 -2.15
C ASP A 105 -5.19 9.59 -3.59
N THR A 106 -6.17 10.36 -4.08
CA THR A 106 -6.74 10.20 -5.42
C THR A 106 -5.78 10.62 -6.53
N ASP A 107 -4.87 11.55 -6.25
CA ASP A 107 -3.85 11.97 -7.21
C ASP A 107 -2.83 10.85 -7.41
N ALA A 108 -2.32 10.24 -6.34
CA ALA A 108 -1.42 9.10 -6.41
C ALA A 108 -2.06 7.90 -7.13
N ALA A 109 -3.33 7.57 -6.83
CA ALA A 109 -4.05 6.51 -7.53
C ALA A 109 -4.21 6.80 -9.03
N THR A 110 -4.51 8.04 -9.39
CA THR A 110 -4.65 8.49 -10.78
C THR A 110 -3.32 8.43 -11.53
N ASP A 111 -2.23 8.84 -10.91
CA ASP A 111 -0.89 8.78 -11.49
C ASP A 111 -0.47 7.33 -11.77
N VAL A 112 -0.75 6.40 -10.86
CA VAL A 112 -0.49 4.97 -11.08
C VAL A 112 -1.28 4.44 -12.27
N VAL A 113 -2.59 4.73 -12.37
CA VAL A 113 -3.43 4.31 -13.49
C VAL A 113 -2.95 4.89 -14.82
N ASN A 114 -2.54 6.16 -14.83
CA ASN A 114 -2.00 6.81 -16.01
C ASN A 114 -0.64 6.23 -16.41
N GLY A 115 0.23 5.96 -15.44
CA GLY A 115 1.56 5.38 -15.65
C GLY A 115 1.51 3.96 -16.20
N LEU A 116 0.54 3.15 -15.75
CA LEU A 116 0.32 1.79 -16.26
C LEU A 116 -0.47 1.76 -17.58
N GLY A 117 -1.14 2.86 -17.91
CA GLY A 117 -2.02 3.00 -19.06
C GLY A 117 -3.43 2.48 -18.78
N LYS A 118 -4.44 3.30 -19.08
CA LYS A 118 -5.87 2.96 -18.81
C LYS A 118 -6.33 1.67 -19.49
N SER A 119 -5.72 1.29 -20.62
CA SER A 119 -6.03 0.05 -21.34
C SER A 119 -5.61 -1.23 -20.58
N THR A 120 -4.79 -1.12 -19.55
CA THR A 120 -4.41 -2.23 -18.66
C THR A 120 -5.59 -2.68 -17.79
N PHE A 121 -6.57 -1.80 -17.58
CA PHE A 121 -7.69 -2.02 -16.67
C PHE A 121 -8.99 -2.24 -17.43
N ALA A 122 -9.90 -3.02 -16.85
CA ALA A 122 -11.26 -3.11 -17.36
C ALA A 122 -11.95 -1.74 -17.25
N SER A 123 -12.60 -1.29 -18.33
CA SER A 123 -13.26 0.03 -18.38
C SER A 123 -14.34 0.19 -17.30
N GLY A 124 -15.09 -0.88 -17.02
CA GLY A 124 -16.08 -0.89 -15.95
C GLY A 124 -15.47 -0.69 -14.55
N ALA A 125 -14.29 -1.28 -14.28
CA ALA A 125 -13.60 -1.09 -13.01
C ALA A 125 -13.12 0.36 -12.84
N LEU A 126 -12.57 0.97 -13.89
CA LEU A 126 -12.20 2.39 -13.88
C LEU A 126 -13.41 3.30 -13.67
N SER A 127 -14.55 3.00 -14.34
CA SER A 127 -15.78 3.78 -14.17
C SER A 127 -16.33 3.71 -12.75
N MET A 128 -16.25 2.56 -12.09
CA MET A 128 -16.69 2.40 -10.70
C MET A 128 -15.77 3.08 -9.69
N ALA A 129 -14.51 3.26 -10.01
CA ALA A 129 -13.54 3.97 -9.17
C ALA A 129 -13.43 5.46 -9.52
N ALA A 130 -14.17 5.97 -10.52
CA ALA A 130 -14.04 7.33 -11.01
C ALA A 130 -14.42 8.37 -9.96
N VAL A 131 -13.62 9.44 -9.89
CA VAL A 131 -13.88 10.69 -9.18
C VAL A 131 -13.74 11.85 -10.18
N ASP A 132 -14.07 13.07 -9.76
CA ASP A 132 -14.15 14.25 -10.68
C ASP A 132 -12.92 14.40 -11.59
N ASN A 133 -11.72 14.20 -11.08
CA ASN A 133 -10.47 14.41 -11.81
C ASN A 133 -9.57 13.16 -11.92
N GLY A 134 -10.13 11.95 -11.76
CA GLY A 134 -9.32 10.73 -11.83
C GLY A 134 -10.01 9.51 -11.26
N VAL A 135 -9.29 8.77 -10.42
CA VAL A 135 -9.81 7.57 -9.76
C VAL A 135 -9.52 7.60 -8.25
N ALA A 136 -10.48 7.09 -7.47
CA ALA A 136 -10.33 6.96 -6.02
C ALA A 136 -9.34 5.86 -5.61
N ALA A 137 -9.18 4.84 -6.45
CA ALA A 137 -8.31 3.69 -6.18
C ALA A 137 -7.85 3.04 -7.50
N VAL A 138 -6.75 2.27 -7.42
CA VAL A 138 -6.23 1.49 -8.54
C VAL A 138 -6.94 0.13 -8.57
N PRO A 139 -7.71 -0.22 -9.62
CA PRO A 139 -8.33 -1.53 -9.72
C PRO A 139 -7.28 -2.64 -9.87
N VAL A 140 -7.36 -3.70 -9.06
CA VAL A 140 -6.45 -4.85 -9.11
C VAL A 140 -7.14 -6.15 -9.44
N ASP A 141 -8.39 -6.30 -9.08
CA ASP A 141 -9.24 -7.45 -9.43
C ASP A 141 -10.70 -7.02 -9.62
N GLY A 142 -11.56 -7.95 -9.96
CA GLY A 142 -12.98 -7.70 -10.18
C GLY A 142 -13.85 -8.70 -9.44
N TRP A 143 -14.93 -8.20 -8.85
CA TRP A 143 -15.98 -8.99 -8.24
C TRP A 143 -17.25 -8.89 -9.07
N THR A 144 -17.90 -10.02 -9.28
CA THR A 144 -19.23 -10.05 -9.86
C THR A 144 -20.20 -10.57 -8.81
N GLN A 145 -21.20 -9.77 -8.47
CA GLN A 145 -22.31 -10.25 -7.65
C GLN A 145 -23.32 -10.95 -8.54
N MET A 146 -23.73 -12.12 -8.11
CA MET A 146 -24.74 -12.94 -8.81
C MET A 146 -25.84 -13.30 -7.83
N VAL A 147 -27.08 -13.28 -8.31
CA VAL A 147 -28.20 -13.92 -7.61
C VAL A 147 -28.13 -15.40 -7.92
N VAL A 148 -27.96 -16.22 -6.90
CA VAL A 148 -28.08 -17.68 -6.99
C VAL A 148 -29.35 -18.14 -6.33
N TYR A 149 -30.02 -19.16 -6.92
CA TYR A 149 -31.24 -19.72 -6.38
C TYR A 149 -31.14 -21.24 -6.31
N ARG A 150 -31.91 -21.85 -5.46
CA ARG A 150 -32.07 -23.30 -5.34
C ARG A 150 -33.04 -23.77 -6.42
N LYS A 151 -32.47 -24.31 -7.50
CA LYS A 151 -33.29 -24.82 -8.64
C LYS A 151 -34.32 -25.83 -8.18
N ASP A 152 -33.94 -26.79 -7.34
CA ASP A 152 -34.82 -27.82 -6.80
C ASP A 152 -36.04 -27.26 -6.01
N LEU A 153 -35.85 -26.16 -5.27
CA LEU A 153 -36.94 -25.48 -4.54
C LEU A 153 -37.86 -24.74 -5.51
N PHE A 154 -37.30 -24.10 -6.54
CA PHE A 154 -38.10 -23.42 -7.57
C PHE A 154 -38.93 -24.42 -8.37
N ASP A 155 -38.32 -25.51 -8.83
CA ASP A 155 -39.02 -26.61 -9.55
C ASP A 155 -40.18 -27.17 -8.70
N ASN A 156 -39.94 -27.46 -7.41
CA ASN A 156 -40.97 -27.97 -6.50
C ASN A 156 -42.11 -26.96 -6.24
N ALA A 157 -41.83 -25.67 -6.32
CA ALA A 157 -42.81 -24.61 -6.16
C ALA A 157 -43.49 -24.19 -7.48
N GLY A 158 -43.11 -24.79 -8.60
CA GLY A 158 -43.63 -24.45 -9.93
C GLY A 158 -43.20 -23.05 -10.40
N LEU A 159 -42.03 -22.56 -9.94
CA LEU A 159 -41.49 -21.25 -10.27
C LEU A 159 -40.44 -21.36 -11.34
N ASP A 160 -40.44 -20.44 -12.28
CA ASP A 160 -39.38 -20.30 -13.29
C ASP A 160 -38.13 -19.64 -12.73
N ALA A 161 -37.00 -19.83 -13.40
CA ALA A 161 -35.76 -19.15 -13.06
C ALA A 161 -35.94 -17.62 -13.18
N PRO A 162 -35.48 -16.82 -12.22
CA PRO A 162 -35.55 -15.36 -12.33
C PRO A 162 -34.71 -14.88 -13.49
N THR A 163 -35.25 -14.03 -14.35
CA THR A 163 -34.59 -13.46 -15.53
C THR A 163 -34.35 -11.96 -15.41
N SER A 164 -34.80 -11.33 -14.34
CA SER A 164 -34.63 -9.90 -14.04
C SER A 164 -34.61 -9.65 -12.54
N TYR A 165 -34.25 -8.43 -12.15
CA TYR A 165 -34.36 -7.93 -10.76
C TYR A 165 -35.68 -7.21 -10.49
N ALA A 166 -36.58 -7.22 -11.44
CA ALA A 166 -37.91 -6.57 -11.34
C ALA A 166 -38.96 -7.55 -10.81
#